data_2f1b3e2edd671f91f90e31b19e21ff97
#
_entry.id   2f1b3e2edd671f91f90e31b19e21ff97
#
_cell.length_a   1.000
_cell.length_b   1.000
_cell.length_c   1.000
_cell.angle_alpha   90.00
_cell.angle_beta   90.00
_cell.angle_gamma   90.00
#
_symmetry.space_group_name_H-M   'P 1'
#
loop_
_entity.id
_entity.type
_entity.pdbx_description
1 polymer ?
#
loop_
_entity_poly.entity_id
_entity_poly.type
_entity_poly.pdbx_seq_one_letter_code
_entity_poly.pdbx_strand_id
1 'polypeptide(L)'
;MRRYSHGTNIADFDAVRLAIANPSDILEWSNGEITKPETINYRTQKPEKDGLFCEKIFGPVKDINPHDAKYKGLRSREAAVDKNGEIVTKSIVRRERMGHISLATPVTHIWFLRGTPSAMGLVLNMTVKNLERIAYFASYVILEVDTEKRDQLLADKEAEAAAAKTAIEARYEQMAAEEGAAIKDLAE
;
A
#
# COMPACT_ATOMS: atom_id res chain seq x y z
N MET A 1 -21.70 -1.17 12.04
CA MET A 1 -21.73 -1.94 13.31
C MET A 1 -22.66 -1.19 14.26
N ARG A 2 -23.82 -1.74 14.59
CA ARG A 2 -24.66 -1.15 15.64
C ARG A 2 -23.87 -1.26 16.93
N ARG A 3 -23.49 -0.14 17.53
CA ARG A 3 -22.90 -0.10 18.86
C ARG A 3 -23.95 -0.68 19.81
N TYR A 4 -23.63 -1.75 20.48
CA TYR A 4 -24.41 -2.22 21.60
C TYR A 4 -24.35 -1.12 22.66
N SER A 5 -25.49 -0.46 22.90
CA SER A 5 -25.65 0.41 24.06
C SER A 5 -25.49 -0.45 25.31
N HIS A 6 -24.79 0.07 26.32
CA HIS A 6 -24.70 -0.54 27.63
C HIS A 6 -26.09 -0.94 28.10
N GLY A 7 -26.40 -2.24 28.11
CA GLY A 7 -27.68 -2.76 28.60
C GLY A 7 -28.31 -3.87 27.75
N THR A 8 -27.84 -4.14 26.54
CA THR A 8 -28.32 -5.31 25.79
C THR A 8 -27.58 -6.57 26.27
N ASN A 9 -28.33 -7.50 26.82
CA ASN A 9 -27.83 -8.82 27.21
C ASN A 9 -27.27 -9.50 25.95
N ILE A 10 -26.04 -10.01 26.01
CA ILE A 10 -25.37 -10.71 24.91
C ILE A 10 -26.21 -11.93 24.41
N ALA A 11 -27.19 -12.37 25.20
CA ALA A 11 -28.10 -13.46 24.88
C ALA A 11 -29.29 -13.08 23.98
N ASP A 12 -29.48 -11.78 23.65
CA ASP A 12 -30.68 -11.31 22.97
C ASP A 12 -30.55 -11.20 21.42
N PHE A 13 -29.58 -11.92 20.81
CA PHE A 13 -29.46 -11.95 19.35
C PHE A 13 -29.62 -13.37 18.80
N ASP A 14 -30.39 -13.49 17.70
CA ASP A 14 -30.64 -14.77 17.05
C ASP A 14 -29.53 -15.21 16.10
N ALA A 15 -28.73 -14.28 15.59
CA ALA A 15 -27.68 -14.58 14.65
C ALA A 15 -26.53 -13.57 14.68
N VAL A 16 -25.33 -14.04 14.31
CA VAL A 16 -24.14 -13.22 14.10
C VAL A 16 -23.77 -13.25 12.63
N ARG A 17 -23.65 -12.08 12.00
CA ARG A 17 -23.17 -11.93 10.63
C ARG A 17 -21.73 -11.44 10.63
N LEU A 18 -20.85 -12.24 10.01
CA LEU A 18 -19.47 -11.84 9.74
C LEU A 18 -19.37 -11.30 8.31
N ALA A 19 -18.83 -10.11 8.16
CA ALA A 19 -18.61 -9.47 6.87
C ALA A 19 -17.30 -8.68 6.87
N ILE A 20 -16.71 -8.49 5.68
CA ILE A 20 -15.55 -7.63 5.50
C ILE A 20 -16.04 -6.18 5.46
N ALA A 21 -15.42 -5.30 6.26
CA ALA A 21 -15.73 -3.89 6.26
C ALA A 21 -15.19 -3.20 5.00
N ASN A 22 -16.00 -2.33 4.42
CA ASN A 22 -15.57 -1.43 3.36
C ASN A 22 -14.77 -0.25 3.94
N PRO A 23 -13.94 0.44 3.12
CA PRO A 23 -13.27 1.65 3.57
C PRO A 23 -14.21 2.72 4.12
N SER A 24 -15.41 2.86 3.54
CA SER A 24 -16.47 3.76 4.04
C SER A 24 -16.93 3.42 5.46
N ASP A 25 -17.08 2.13 5.76
CA ASP A 25 -17.50 1.69 7.09
C ASP A 25 -16.42 2.01 8.14
N ILE A 26 -15.13 1.86 7.76
CA ILE A 26 -14.00 2.20 8.63
C ILE A 26 -13.97 3.71 8.92
N LEU A 27 -14.21 4.54 7.91
CA LEU A 27 -14.29 6.00 8.09
C LEU A 27 -15.46 6.41 8.98
N GLU A 28 -16.61 5.76 8.85
CA GLU A 28 -17.78 5.99 9.72
C GLU A 28 -17.51 5.63 11.18
N TRP A 29 -16.77 4.54 11.42
CA TRP A 29 -16.41 4.11 12.77
C TRP A 29 -15.27 4.90 13.38
N SER A 30 -14.46 5.56 12.56
CA SER A 30 -13.27 6.28 13.01
C SER A 30 -13.63 7.56 13.75
N ASN A 31 -12.85 7.85 14.80
CA ASN A 31 -12.94 9.10 15.55
C ASN A 31 -11.84 10.11 15.13
N GLY A 32 -11.01 9.76 14.16
CA GLY A 32 -9.99 10.64 13.60
C GLY A 32 -8.90 9.90 12.84
N GLU A 33 -8.15 10.66 12.06
CA GLU A 33 -7.02 10.17 11.29
C GLU A 33 -5.72 10.21 12.12
N ILE A 34 -4.94 9.15 12.01
CA ILE A 34 -3.60 9.03 12.59
C ILE A 34 -2.60 9.43 11.53
N THR A 35 -1.93 10.57 11.72
CA THR A 35 -1.00 11.12 10.75
C THR A 35 0.47 10.89 11.11
N LYS A 36 0.75 10.48 12.37
CA LYS A 36 2.09 10.30 12.90
C LYS A 36 2.33 8.88 13.37
N PRO A 37 3.51 8.29 13.12
CA PRO A 37 3.85 6.95 13.58
C PRO A 37 4.22 6.88 15.08
N GLU A 38 4.41 8.03 15.73
CA GLU A 38 4.81 8.09 17.12
C GLU A 38 3.70 7.58 18.06
N THR A 39 4.12 6.94 19.15
CA THR A 39 3.24 6.39 20.16
C THR A 39 3.15 7.30 21.39
N ILE A 40 4.25 7.45 22.10
CA ILE A 40 4.39 8.24 23.30
C ILE A 40 5.62 9.14 23.20
N ASN A 41 5.53 10.29 23.85
CA ASN A 41 6.70 11.16 24.05
C ASN A 41 7.51 10.66 25.24
N TYR A 42 8.75 10.22 25.02
CA TYR A 42 9.61 9.65 26.08
C TYR A 42 9.90 10.63 27.21
N ARG A 43 9.97 11.91 26.91
CA ARG A 43 10.26 12.96 27.89
C ARG A 43 9.09 13.23 28.82
N THR A 44 7.87 13.28 28.27
CA THR A 44 6.65 13.62 29.03
C THR A 44 5.84 12.40 29.43
N GLN A 45 6.16 11.22 28.88
CA GLN A 45 5.42 9.94 29.04
C GLN A 45 3.93 10.06 28.68
N LYS A 46 3.58 11.04 27.85
CA LYS A 46 2.22 11.24 27.35
C LYS A 46 2.09 10.76 25.90
N PRO A 47 0.90 10.29 25.50
CA PRO A 47 0.61 9.98 24.11
C PRO A 47 0.90 11.18 23.21
N GLU A 48 1.55 10.92 22.08
CA GLU A 48 1.82 11.96 21.09
C GLU A 48 0.52 12.33 20.36
N LYS A 49 0.36 13.61 20.09
CA LYS A 49 -0.82 14.11 19.36
C LYS A 49 -0.81 13.63 17.93
N ASP A 50 -1.97 13.19 17.44
CA ASP A 50 -2.19 12.64 16.11
C ASP A 50 -1.37 11.36 15.82
N GLY A 51 -0.80 10.75 16.87
CA GLY A 51 -0.08 9.49 16.84
C GLY A 51 -0.97 8.28 17.14
N LEU A 52 -0.34 7.10 17.20
CA LEU A 52 -1.02 5.82 17.39
C LEU A 52 -1.77 5.68 18.72
N PHE A 53 -1.43 6.48 19.74
CA PHE A 53 -2.10 6.50 21.05
C PHE A 53 -2.74 7.84 21.40
N CYS A 54 -3.02 8.67 20.42
CA CYS A 54 -3.55 10.02 20.61
C CYS A 54 -4.78 10.03 21.52
N GLU A 55 -4.76 10.88 22.56
CA GLU A 55 -5.87 11.01 23.51
C GLU A 55 -7.09 11.67 22.84
N LYS A 56 -6.90 12.53 21.86
CA LYS A 56 -7.99 13.16 21.10
C LYS A 56 -8.81 12.16 20.29
N ILE A 57 -8.14 11.18 19.67
CA ILE A 57 -8.78 10.18 18.80
C ILE A 57 -9.41 9.07 19.65
N PHE A 58 -8.64 8.50 20.57
CA PHE A 58 -9.03 7.30 21.31
C PHE A 58 -9.63 7.58 22.69
N GLY A 59 -9.38 8.75 23.26
CA GLY A 59 -9.81 9.10 24.62
C GLY A 59 -8.65 9.17 25.62
N PRO A 60 -8.94 9.59 26.86
CA PRO A 60 -7.92 9.78 27.90
C PRO A 60 -7.31 8.47 28.35
N VAL A 61 -6.01 8.49 28.70
CA VAL A 61 -5.29 7.31 29.22
C VAL A 61 -5.74 6.95 30.64
N LYS A 62 -6.10 7.96 31.45
CA LYS A 62 -6.61 7.80 32.81
C LYS A 62 -7.95 8.50 32.93
N ASP A 63 -8.81 7.98 33.79
CA ASP A 63 -10.09 8.62 34.08
C ASP A 63 -9.88 10.05 34.58
N ILE A 64 -10.68 10.95 34.09
CA ILE A 64 -10.64 12.38 34.41
C ILE A 64 -11.90 12.70 35.22
N ASN A 65 -11.74 13.23 36.41
CA ASN A 65 -12.87 13.71 37.21
C ASN A 65 -13.27 15.11 36.72
N PRO A 66 -14.58 15.36 36.49
CA PRO A 66 -15.06 16.68 36.05
C PRO A 66 -14.71 17.83 37.02
N HIS A 67 -14.46 17.50 38.29
CA HIS A 67 -14.08 18.48 39.32
C HIS A 67 -12.59 18.82 39.35
N ASP A 68 -11.75 18.05 38.67
CA ASP A 68 -10.31 18.28 38.66
C ASP A 68 -9.95 19.55 37.88
N ALA A 69 -8.91 20.24 38.33
CA ALA A 69 -8.35 21.39 37.62
C ALA A 69 -7.89 21.02 36.19
N LYS A 70 -7.48 19.77 35.98
CA LYS A 70 -7.11 19.21 34.67
C LYS A 70 -8.29 19.23 33.70
N TYR A 71 -9.50 18.87 34.15
CA TYR A 71 -10.70 18.94 33.32
C TYR A 71 -11.03 20.37 32.88
N LYS A 72 -10.91 21.33 33.81
CA LYS A 72 -11.16 22.75 33.53
C LYS A 72 -10.12 23.36 32.58
N GLY A 73 -8.89 22.81 32.58
CA GLY A 73 -7.80 23.25 31.71
C GLY A 73 -7.75 22.52 30.35
N LEU A 74 -8.57 21.48 30.13
CA LEU A 74 -8.64 20.76 28.85
C LEU A 74 -9.31 21.65 27.82
N ARG A 75 -8.51 22.10 26.86
CA ARG A 75 -9.06 22.78 25.67
C ARG A 75 -9.75 21.74 24.80
N SER A 76 -10.90 22.08 24.26
CA SER A 76 -11.70 21.20 23.36
C SER A 76 -10.91 20.66 22.17
N ARG A 77 -9.82 21.32 21.79
CA ARG A 77 -8.93 20.87 20.69
C ARG A 77 -8.00 19.71 21.07
N GLU A 78 -7.79 19.47 22.37
CA GLU A 78 -6.86 18.44 22.88
C GLU A 78 -7.59 17.26 23.50
N ALA A 79 -8.87 17.42 23.85
CA ALA A 79 -9.68 16.39 24.47
C ALA A 79 -10.48 15.61 23.41
N ALA A 80 -10.67 14.32 23.69
CA ALA A 80 -11.64 13.53 22.94
C ALA A 80 -13.05 14.03 23.24
N VAL A 81 -13.84 14.24 22.19
CA VAL A 81 -15.24 14.66 22.30
C VAL A 81 -16.13 13.52 21.86
N ASP A 82 -17.28 13.39 22.46
CA ASP A 82 -18.33 12.46 22.04
C ASP A 82 -19.16 13.06 20.89
N LYS A 83 -20.07 12.27 20.32
CA LYS A 83 -21.01 12.72 19.26
C LYS A 83 -21.85 13.94 19.66
N ASN A 84 -22.08 14.12 20.95
CA ASN A 84 -22.81 15.23 21.55
C ASN A 84 -21.94 16.48 21.82
N GLY A 85 -20.64 16.43 21.50
CA GLY A 85 -19.71 17.52 21.79
C GLY A 85 -19.19 17.55 23.23
N GLU A 86 -19.53 16.57 24.05
CA GLU A 86 -19.08 16.48 25.44
C GLU A 86 -17.69 15.84 25.52
N ILE A 87 -16.87 16.30 26.50
CA ILE A 87 -15.53 15.77 26.74
C ILE A 87 -15.63 14.37 27.34
N VAL A 88 -14.95 13.43 26.72
CA VAL A 88 -14.86 12.05 27.20
C VAL A 88 -13.94 11.98 28.42
N THR A 89 -14.48 11.51 29.54
CA THR A 89 -13.77 11.46 30.82
C THR A 89 -13.24 10.08 31.21
N LYS A 90 -13.83 9.02 30.66
CA LYS A 90 -13.49 7.63 31.03
C LYS A 90 -12.47 7.01 30.07
N SER A 91 -11.47 6.37 30.61
CA SER A 91 -10.39 5.68 29.86
C SER A 91 -10.87 4.41 29.16
N ILE A 92 -11.94 3.77 29.62
CA ILE A 92 -12.51 2.57 29.01
C ILE A 92 -12.90 2.78 27.53
N VAL A 93 -13.24 4.02 27.16
CA VAL A 93 -13.59 4.42 25.79
C VAL A 93 -12.46 4.12 24.80
N ARG A 94 -11.19 4.07 25.25
CA ARG A 94 -10.06 3.70 24.40
C ARG A 94 -10.15 2.29 23.82
N ARG A 95 -10.90 1.40 24.45
CA ARG A 95 -11.14 0.03 23.95
C ARG A 95 -12.26 -0.05 22.93
N GLU A 96 -13.08 0.98 22.84
CA GLU A 96 -14.27 1.04 21.97
C GLU A 96 -14.03 1.90 20.73
N ARG A 97 -13.19 2.93 20.84
CA ARG A 97 -12.94 3.89 19.76
C ARG A 97 -11.93 3.37 18.76
N MET A 98 -12.23 3.61 17.50
CA MET A 98 -11.35 3.33 16.36
C MET A 98 -10.82 4.63 15.77
N GLY A 99 -9.62 4.59 15.25
CA GLY A 99 -9.04 5.58 14.36
C GLY A 99 -8.74 4.93 13.00
N HIS A 100 -8.33 5.72 12.03
CA HIS A 100 -7.93 5.23 10.72
C HIS A 100 -6.60 5.84 10.27
N ILE A 101 -5.94 5.14 9.37
CA ILE A 101 -4.75 5.60 8.66
C ILE A 101 -5.11 5.61 7.19
N SER A 102 -5.01 6.78 6.55
CA SER A 102 -5.19 6.91 5.11
C SER A 102 -3.94 6.39 4.40
N LEU A 103 -4.12 5.41 3.53
CA LEU A 103 -3.02 4.86 2.75
C LEU A 103 -2.75 5.73 1.52
N ALA A 104 -1.48 5.93 1.18
CA ALA A 104 -1.07 6.69 -0.01
C ALA A 104 -1.53 6.04 -1.32
N THR A 105 -1.62 4.70 -1.34
CA THR A 105 -2.07 3.91 -2.48
C THR A 105 -2.98 2.78 -2.00
N PRO A 106 -3.92 2.30 -2.83
CA PRO A 106 -4.71 1.12 -2.52
C PRO A 106 -3.80 -0.10 -2.27
N VAL A 107 -4.12 -0.87 -1.25
CA VAL A 107 -3.38 -2.09 -0.89
C VAL A 107 -4.30 -3.30 -1.00
N THR A 108 -3.78 -4.37 -1.60
CA THR A 108 -4.51 -5.62 -1.77
C THR A 108 -4.76 -6.31 -0.43
N HIS A 109 -6.01 -6.72 -0.17
CA HIS A 109 -6.36 -7.45 1.03
C HIS A 109 -5.75 -8.84 1.02
N ILE A 110 -5.04 -9.21 2.09
CA ILE A 110 -4.28 -10.45 2.19
C ILE A 110 -5.13 -11.72 2.08
N TRP A 111 -6.39 -11.69 2.50
CA TRP A 111 -7.30 -12.84 2.39
C TRP A 111 -7.57 -13.25 0.95
N PHE A 112 -7.62 -12.29 0.02
CA PHE A 112 -7.83 -12.56 -1.40
C PHE A 112 -6.54 -12.96 -2.11
N LEU A 113 -5.39 -12.50 -1.61
CA LEU A 113 -4.08 -12.77 -2.19
C LEU A 113 -3.49 -14.11 -1.71
N ARG A 114 -3.42 -14.31 -0.39
CA ARG A 114 -2.77 -15.46 0.26
C ARG A 114 -3.73 -16.52 0.79
N GLY A 115 -5.03 -16.36 0.60
CA GLY A 115 -6.00 -17.41 0.94
C GLY A 115 -5.68 -18.73 0.24
N THR A 116 -6.02 -19.85 0.83
CA THR A 116 -5.86 -21.16 0.19
C THR A 116 -7.24 -21.77 -0.05
N PRO A 117 -7.71 -21.81 -1.30
CA PRO A 117 -7.09 -21.30 -2.53
C PRO A 117 -7.15 -19.77 -2.63
N SER A 118 -6.19 -19.15 -3.36
CA SER A 118 -6.20 -17.70 -3.61
C SER A 118 -7.34 -17.33 -4.57
N ALA A 119 -8.27 -16.50 -4.09
CA ALA A 119 -9.38 -16.03 -4.93
C ALA A 119 -8.90 -15.23 -6.14
N MET A 120 -7.92 -14.35 -5.95
CA MET A 120 -7.30 -13.60 -7.05
C MET A 120 -6.55 -14.50 -8.02
N GLY A 121 -5.84 -15.51 -7.49
CA GLY A 121 -5.11 -16.49 -8.31
C GLY A 121 -6.02 -17.27 -9.24
N LEU A 122 -7.18 -17.68 -8.75
CA LEU A 122 -8.17 -18.41 -9.54
C LEU A 122 -8.81 -17.52 -10.63
N VAL A 123 -9.22 -16.30 -10.29
CA VAL A 123 -9.88 -15.39 -11.24
C VAL A 123 -8.92 -14.93 -12.34
N LEU A 124 -7.67 -14.62 -11.99
CA LEU A 124 -6.67 -14.12 -12.93
C LEU A 124 -5.84 -15.24 -13.58
N ASN A 125 -6.08 -16.51 -13.21
CA ASN A 125 -5.29 -17.65 -13.65
C ASN A 125 -3.77 -17.44 -13.47
N MET A 126 -3.39 -16.90 -12.32
CA MET A 126 -2.01 -16.57 -11.98
C MET A 126 -1.58 -17.26 -10.70
N THR A 127 -0.29 -17.58 -10.60
CA THR A 127 0.28 -18.11 -9.37
C THR A 127 0.35 -17.04 -8.29
N VAL A 128 0.16 -17.43 -7.02
CA VAL A 128 0.24 -16.52 -5.87
C VAL A 128 1.58 -15.76 -5.84
N LYS A 129 2.68 -16.44 -6.19
CA LYS A 129 4.02 -15.83 -6.26
C LYS A 129 4.08 -14.67 -7.25
N ASN A 130 3.48 -14.81 -8.42
CA ASN A 130 3.44 -13.74 -9.41
C ASN A 130 2.53 -12.60 -8.98
N LEU A 131 1.37 -12.92 -8.38
CA LEU A 131 0.47 -11.92 -7.82
C LEU A 131 1.11 -11.11 -6.69
N GLU A 132 1.86 -11.76 -5.80
CA GLU A 132 2.60 -11.06 -4.76
C GLU A 132 3.63 -10.08 -5.32
N ARG A 133 4.35 -10.47 -6.36
CA ARG A 133 5.32 -9.57 -7.02
C ARG A 133 4.65 -8.34 -7.62
N ILE A 134 3.44 -8.50 -8.16
CA ILE A 134 2.66 -7.39 -8.71
C ILE A 134 2.07 -6.53 -7.58
N ALA A 135 1.44 -7.17 -6.58
CA ALA A 135 0.79 -6.49 -5.46
C ALA A 135 1.77 -5.67 -4.61
N TYR A 136 3.02 -6.12 -4.50
CA TYR A 136 4.09 -5.42 -3.79
C TYR A 136 5.00 -4.58 -4.70
N PHE A 137 4.54 -4.25 -5.91
CA PHE A 137 5.25 -3.38 -6.86
C PHE A 137 6.63 -3.87 -7.31
N ALA A 138 6.91 -5.18 -7.20
CA ALA A 138 8.16 -5.78 -7.66
C ALA A 138 8.14 -6.16 -9.15
N SER A 139 6.98 -6.20 -9.78
CA SER A 139 6.79 -6.53 -11.19
C SER A 139 5.53 -5.85 -11.73
N TYR A 140 5.47 -5.72 -13.05
CA TYR A 140 4.31 -5.21 -13.76
C TYR A 140 3.56 -6.36 -14.43
N VAL A 141 2.26 -6.16 -14.66
CA VAL A 141 1.43 -7.03 -15.49
C VAL A 141 1.30 -6.41 -16.88
N ILE A 142 1.51 -7.23 -17.90
CA ILE A 142 1.28 -6.81 -19.29
C ILE A 142 -0.22 -6.93 -19.55
N LEU A 143 -0.87 -5.82 -19.84
CA LEU A 143 -2.30 -5.77 -20.13
C LEU A 143 -2.56 -5.88 -21.62
N GLU A 144 -1.73 -5.23 -22.44
CA GLU A 144 -1.89 -5.17 -23.90
C GLU A 144 -0.54 -5.16 -24.57
N VAL A 145 -0.44 -5.80 -25.71
CA VAL A 145 0.76 -5.81 -26.55
C VAL A 145 0.36 -5.27 -27.92
N ASP A 146 0.97 -4.16 -28.32
CA ASP A 146 0.86 -3.61 -29.67
C ASP A 146 1.65 -4.51 -30.64
N THR A 147 0.95 -5.40 -31.30
CA THR A 147 1.55 -6.39 -32.22
C THR A 147 2.09 -5.73 -33.47
N GLU A 148 1.46 -4.68 -33.98
CA GLU A 148 1.90 -3.97 -35.20
C GLU A 148 3.22 -3.25 -34.93
N LYS A 149 3.32 -2.56 -33.82
CA LYS A 149 4.55 -1.86 -33.43
C LYS A 149 5.68 -2.84 -33.10
N ARG A 150 5.36 -3.99 -32.51
CA ARG A 150 6.33 -5.06 -32.28
C ARG A 150 6.91 -5.55 -33.59
N ASP A 151 6.04 -5.84 -34.58
CA ASP A 151 6.46 -6.41 -35.87
C ASP A 151 7.28 -5.40 -36.69
N GLN A 152 6.93 -4.11 -36.61
CA GLN A 152 7.73 -3.02 -37.19
C GLN A 152 9.12 -2.96 -36.53
N LEU A 153 9.20 -2.96 -35.19
CA LEU A 153 10.49 -2.94 -34.49
C LEU A 153 11.35 -4.17 -34.78
N LEU A 154 10.75 -5.34 -34.97
CA LEU A 154 11.48 -6.54 -35.35
C LEU A 154 12.06 -6.40 -36.77
N ALA A 155 11.25 -5.95 -37.75
CA ALA A 155 11.71 -5.72 -39.09
C ALA A 155 12.83 -4.68 -39.17
N ASP A 156 12.71 -3.57 -38.43
CA ASP A 156 13.75 -2.55 -38.36
C ASP A 156 15.07 -3.10 -37.77
N LYS A 157 14.99 -3.93 -36.74
CA LYS A 157 16.15 -4.55 -36.12
C LYS A 157 16.79 -5.63 -37.00
N GLU A 158 16.00 -6.38 -37.75
CA GLU A 158 16.50 -7.35 -38.74
C GLU A 158 17.21 -6.64 -39.89
N ALA A 159 16.65 -5.53 -40.39
CA ALA A 159 17.29 -4.72 -41.39
C ALA A 159 18.62 -4.09 -40.92
N GLU A 160 18.63 -3.55 -39.71
CA GLU A 160 19.84 -3.01 -39.08
C GLU A 160 20.93 -4.10 -38.91
N ALA A 161 20.53 -5.28 -38.47
CA ALA A 161 21.46 -6.43 -38.30
C ALA A 161 22.00 -6.90 -39.67
N ALA A 162 21.15 -6.97 -40.69
CA ALA A 162 21.58 -7.32 -42.05
C ALA A 162 22.57 -6.29 -42.64
N ALA A 163 22.27 -5.00 -42.48
CA ALA A 163 23.16 -3.93 -42.89
C ALA A 163 24.52 -3.93 -42.16
N ALA A 164 24.50 -4.19 -40.84
CA ALA A 164 25.72 -4.32 -40.08
C ALA A 164 26.57 -5.55 -40.52
N LYS A 165 25.91 -6.65 -40.86
CA LYS A 165 26.56 -7.86 -41.34
C LYS A 165 27.23 -7.63 -42.68
N THR A 166 26.55 -7.02 -43.66
CA THR A 166 27.11 -6.69 -44.98
C THR A 166 28.25 -5.65 -44.86
N ALA A 167 28.16 -4.69 -43.95
CA ALA A 167 29.22 -3.73 -43.71
C ALA A 167 30.50 -4.41 -43.12
N ILE A 168 30.35 -5.38 -42.26
CA ILE A 168 31.44 -6.16 -41.67
C ILE A 168 32.06 -7.03 -42.76
N GLU A 169 31.26 -7.72 -43.57
CA GLU A 169 31.74 -8.55 -44.68
C GLU A 169 32.57 -7.73 -45.69
N ALA A 170 32.04 -6.57 -46.11
CA ALA A 170 32.74 -5.66 -47.00
C ALA A 170 34.08 -5.15 -46.41
N ARG A 171 34.12 -4.89 -45.11
CA ARG A 171 35.33 -4.47 -44.42
C ARG A 171 36.38 -5.61 -44.38
N TYR A 172 35.98 -6.83 -44.16
CA TYR A 172 36.88 -7.98 -44.19
C TYR A 172 37.42 -8.24 -45.59
N GLU A 173 36.62 -8.10 -46.64
CA GLU A 173 37.05 -8.23 -48.03
C GLU A 173 38.09 -7.14 -48.39
N GLN A 174 37.87 -5.90 -47.94
CA GLN A 174 38.85 -4.82 -48.13
C GLN A 174 40.17 -5.11 -47.43
N MET A 175 40.13 -5.52 -46.16
CA MET A 175 41.35 -5.89 -45.41
C MET A 175 42.08 -7.06 -46.05
N ALA A 176 41.39 -8.08 -46.52
CA ALA A 176 42.00 -9.23 -47.20
C ALA A 176 42.63 -8.82 -48.55
N ALA A 177 42.02 -7.86 -49.27
CA ALA A 177 42.60 -7.35 -50.51
C ALA A 177 43.85 -6.49 -50.24
N GLU A 178 43.83 -5.66 -49.20
CA GLU A 178 45.00 -4.84 -48.79
C GLU A 178 46.18 -5.71 -48.33
N GLU A 179 45.93 -6.74 -47.51
CA GLU A 179 46.97 -7.69 -47.08
C GLU A 179 47.52 -8.53 -48.24
N GLY A 180 46.61 -8.94 -49.16
CA GLY A 180 47.02 -9.65 -50.37
C GLY A 180 47.88 -8.80 -51.31
N ALA A 181 47.65 -7.50 -51.42
CA ALA A 181 48.47 -6.57 -52.19
C ALA A 181 49.83 -6.35 -51.53
N ALA A 182 49.84 -6.15 -50.19
CA ALA A 182 51.09 -5.97 -49.44
C ALA A 182 52.02 -7.21 -49.51
N ILE A 183 51.46 -8.41 -49.54
CA ILE A 183 52.25 -9.66 -49.70
C ILE A 183 52.84 -9.77 -51.13
N LYS A 184 52.14 -9.27 -52.15
CA LYS A 184 52.71 -9.27 -53.53
C LYS A 184 53.82 -8.26 -53.65
N ASP A 185 53.69 -7.08 -53.07
CA ASP A 185 54.77 -6.07 -53.09
C ASP A 185 56.04 -6.49 -52.30
N LEU A 186 55.92 -7.41 -51.36
CA LEU A 186 57.02 -7.95 -50.61
C LEU A 186 57.70 -9.15 -51.35
N ALA A 187 57.05 -9.69 -52.37
CA ALA A 187 57.58 -10.87 -53.14
C ALA A 187 58.26 -10.46 -54.44
N GLU A 188 58.20 -9.19 -54.85
CA GLU A 188 59.02 -8.58 -55.94
C GLU A 188 60.27 -7.93 -55.34
#